data_7d00774694712ca7bd76354b4862f741
#
_entry.id   7d00774694712ca7bd76354b4862f741
#
_cell.length_a   1.000
_cell.length_b   1.000
_cell.length_c   1.000
_cell.angle_alpha   90.00
_cell.angle_beta   90.00
_cell.angle_gamma   90.00
#
_symmetry.space_group_name_H-M   'P 1'
#
loop_
_entity.id
_entity.type
_entity.pdbx_description
1 polymer ?
#
loop_
_entity_poly.entity_id
_entity_poly.type
_entity_poly.pdbx_seq_one_letter_code
_entity_poly.pdbx_strand_id
1 'polypeptide(L)'
;MDPTANEGVSAFSGLKYFRALMEGSVARSAMLELFDINIEAAEPGLVVLTAIPTAEHYNPLGFVHGGYAAVLLDTCMAAAIVTSLEPGLSPVTLEYKINFARPMSAGTGVVRGEGKTLHVGRQTAIGEGRLLDAKGRLLAHGTTTCHVLREGVS
;
A
#
# COMPACT_ATOMS: atom_id res chain seq x y z
N MET A 1 -6.26 8.55 -18.44
CA MET A 1 -6.58 8.20 -17.02
C MET A 1 -8.07 8.04 -16.94
N ASP A 2 -8.59 6.95 -16.40
CA ASP A 2 -10.03 6.74 -16.27
C ASP A 2 -10.57 7.80 -15.29
N PRO A 3 -11.51 8.69 -15.72
CA PRO A 3 -12.03 9.76 -14.87
C PRO A 3 -12.78 9.25 -13.63
N THR A 4 -13.25 8.01 -13.64
CA THR A 4 -14.00 7.42 -12.51
C THR A 4 -13.09 6.91 -11.39
N ALA A 5 -11.80 6.72 -11.66
CA ALA A 5 -10.85 6.16 -10.68
C ALA A 5 -10.35 7.18 -9.63
N ASN A 6 -10.56 8.47 -9.84
CA ASN A 6 -9.90 9.53 -9.06
C ASN A 6 -10.83 10.38 -8.17
N GLU A 7 -12.16 10.20 -8.28
CA GLU A 7 -13.11 11.03 -7.52
C GLU A 7 -13.02 10.86 -5.98
N GLY A 8 -12.44 9.76 -5.51
CA GLY A 8 -12.32 9.48 -4.07
C GLY A 8 -11.08 10.07 -3.40
N VAL A 9 -9.94 10.09 -4.08
CA VAL A 9 -8.65 10.50 -3.47
C VAL A 9 -8.46 12.01 -3.55
N SER A 10 -8.86 12.65 -4.65
CA SER A 10 -8.66 14.09 -4.87
C SER A 10 -9.55 14.99 -4.01
N ALA A 11 -10.74 14.52 -3.65
CA ALA A 11 -11.69 15.30 -2.84
C ALA A 11 -11.30 15.38 -1.34
N PHE A 12 -10.41 14.51 -0.87
CA PHE A 12 -9.99 14.43 0.53
C PHE A 12 -8.48 14.66 0.67
N SER A 13 -8.03 15.19 1.81
CA SER A 13 -6.64 14.97 2.19
C SER A 13 -6.39 13.47 2.31
N GLY A 14 -5.22 12.97 1.92
CA GLY A 14 -4.95 11.54 1.86
C GLY A 14 -5.30 10.77 3.14
N LEU A 15 -5.07 11.37 4.32
CA LEU A 15 -5.44 10.77 5.60
C LEU A 15 -6.97 10.62 5.75
N LYS A 16 -7.75 11.61 5.31
CA LYS A 16 -9.22 11.54 5.36
C LYS A 16 -9.76 10.42 4.47
N TYR A 17 -9.16 10.22 3.30
CA TYR A 17 -9.54 9.13 2.40
C TYR A 17 -9.37 7.76 3.07
N PHE A 18 -8.22 7.49 3.69
CA PHE A 18 -8.00 6.22 4.37
C PHE A 18 -8.90 6.00 5.58
N ARG A 19 -9.23 7.07 6.32
CA ARG A 19 -10.23 6.99 7.39
C ARG A 19 -11.62 6.66 6.86
N ALA A 20 -12.02 7.30 5.77
CA ALA A 20 -13.28 7.03 5.10
C ALA A 20 -13.37 5.58 4.55
N LEU A 21 -12.24 5.02 4.05
CA LEU A 21 -12.14 3.61 3.67
C LEU A 21 -12.37 2.68 4.87
N MET A 22 -11.74 2.97 6.01
CA MET A 22 -11.88 2.18 7.25
C MET A 22 -13.32 2.23 7.79
N GLU A 23 -14.01 3.35 7.63
CA GLU A 23 -15.40 3.57 8.03
C GLU A 23 -16.41 2.97 7.02
N GLY A 24 -15.93 2.54 5.83
CA GLY A 24 -16.78 2.05 4.75
C GLY A 24 -17.63 3.14 4.06
N SER A 25 -17.28 4.41 4.25
CA SER A 25 -18.00 5.56 3.66
C SER A 25 -17.57 5.90 2.24
N VAL A 26 -16.47 5.29 1.75
CA VAL A 26 -16.03 5.35 0.34
C VAL A 26 -15.79 3.95 -0.19
N ALA A 27 -15.97 3.77 -1.50
CA ALA A 27 -15.73 2.49 -2.16
C ALA A 27 -14.24 2.13 -2.14
N ARG A 28 -13.95 0.84 -1.99
CA ARG A 28 -12.59 0.30 -2.15
C ARG A 28 -12.18 0.37 -3.62
N SER A 29 -10.91 0.63 -3.89
CA SER A 29 -10.40 0.52 -5.25
C SER A 29 -10.39 -0.96 -5.70
N ALA A 30 -10.45 -1.18 -7.03
CA ALA A 30 -10.42 -2.53 -7.60
C ALA A 30 -9.20 -3.34 -7.14
N MET A 31 -8.05 -2.70 -6.93
CA MET A 31 -6.83 -3.34 -6.44
C MET A 31 -6.98 -3.83 -4.99
N LEU A 32 -7.58 -3.02 -4.12
CA LEU A 32 -7.86 -3.42 -2.74
C LEU A 32 -8.86 -4.57 -2.67
N GLU A 33 -9.85 -4.60 -3.56
CA GLU A 33 -10.82 -5.69 -3.66
C GLU A 33 -10.18 -6.96 -4.19
N LEU A 34 -9.42 -6.88 -5.29
CA LEU A 34 -8.81 -8.03 -5.96
C LEU A 34 -7.85 -8.81 -5.03
N PHE A 35 -7.10 -8.11 -4.18
CA PHE A 35 -6.14 -8.71 -3.26
C PHE A 35 -6.67 -8.83 -1.82
N ASP A 36 -7.95 -8.53 -1.62
CA ASP A 36 -8.60 -8.47 -0.30
C ASP A 36 -7.77 -7.71 0.75
N ILE A 37 -7.26 -6.54 0.33
CA ILE A 37 -6.46 -5.68 1.19
C ILE A 37 -7.39 -4.83 2.06
N ASN A 38 -7.26 -4.92 3.36
CA ASN A 38 -8.02 -4.14 4.33
C ASN A 38 -7.10 -3.13 5.02
N ILE A 39 -7.54 -1.89 5.15
CA ILE A 39 -6.79 -0.86 5.91
C ILE A 39 -7.15 -1.01 7.37
N GLU A 40 -6.16 -1.31 8.21
CA GLU A 40 -6.32 -1.50 9.65
C GLU A 40 -6.10 -0.20 10.43
N ALA A 41 -5.12 0.61 10.02
CA ALA A 41 -4.81 1.90 10.64
C ALA A 41 -4.24 2.88 9.63
N ALA A 42 -4.53 4.17 9.84
CA ALA A 42 -3.97 5.27 9.07
C ALA A 42 -3.72 6.48 9.97
N GLU A 43 -2.46 6.92 9.98
CA GLU A 43 -1.98 8.11 10.67
C GLU A 43 -1.08 8.92 9.72
N PRO A 44 -0.76 10.19 10.01
CA PRO A 44 0.16 10.95 9.17
C PRO A 44 1.49 10.21 9.01
N GLY A 45 1.83 9.84 7.78
CA GLY A 45 3.06 9.12 7.45
C GLY A 45 3.09 7.63 7.79
N LEU A 46 1.98 7.05 8.23
CA LEU A 46 1.91 5.63 8.60
C LEU A 46 0.58 5.03 8.15
N VAL A 47 0.65 3.89 7.46
CA VAL A 47 -0.52 3.07 7.12
C VAL A 47 -0.23 1.62 7.42
N VAL A 48 -1.20 0.97 8.02
CA VAL A 48 -1.20 -0.47 8.27
C VAL A 48 -2.32 -1.11 7.47
N LEU A 49 -1.98 -2.16 6.75
CA LEU A 49 -2.93 -2.98 6.01
C LEU A 49 -2.83 -4.45 6.43
N THR A 50 -3.88 -5.19 6.17
CA THR A 50 -3.93 -6.65 6.31
C THR A 50 -4.43 -7.30 5.03
N ALA A 51 -3.97 -8.51 4.76
CA ALA A 51 -4.44 -9.35 3.68
C ALA A 51 -4.21 -10.83 4.02
N ILE A 52 -4.92 -11.74 3.35
CA ILE A 52 -4.77 -13.18 3.56
C ILE A 52 -4.34 -13.83 2.24
N PRO A 53 -3.11 -14.36 2.15
CA PRO A 53 -2.68 -15.09 0.98
C PRO A 53 -3.46 -16.41 0.85
N THR A 54 -3.87 -16.73 -0.38
CA THR A 54 -4.57 -17.97 -0.73
C THR A 54 -3.76 -18.79 -1.75
N ALA A 55 -4.23 -19.97 -2.08
CA ALA A 55 -3.62 -20.80 -3.14
C ALA A 55 -3.68 -20.16 -4.55
N GLU A 56 -4.62 -19.22 -4.77
CA GLU A 56 -4.72 -18.46 -6.02
C GLU A 56 -3.51 -17.54 -6.27
N HIS A 57 -2.78 -17.22 -5.20
CA HIS A 57 -1.58 -16.39 -5.27
C HIS A 57 -0.28 -17.20 -5.46
N TYR A 58 -0.37 -18.53 -5.74
CA TYR A 58 0.82 -19.38 -5.80
C TYR A 58 1.59 -19.21 -7.10
N ASN A 59 2.90 -19.35 -6.98
CA ASN A 59 3.80 -19.58 -8.09
C ASN A 59 3.82 -21.09 -8.45
N PRO A 60 4.48 -21.51 -9.55
CA PRO A 60 4.56 -22.91 -9.93
C PRO A 60 5.24 -23.82 -8.90
N LEU A 61 5.96 -23.28 -7.94
CA LEU A 61 6.63 -24.04 -6.87
C LEU A 61 5.72 -24.27 -5.64
N GLY A 62 4.47 -23.79 -5.66
CA GLY A 62 3.51 -23.98 -4.56
C GLY A 62 3.69 -23.01 -3.39
N PHE A 63 4.39 -21.89 -3.60
CA PHE A 63 4.50 -20.79 -2.64
C PHE A 63 3.75 -19.56 -3.14
N VAL A 64 3.35 -18.69 -2.23
CA VAL A 64 2.80 -17.37 -2.61
C VAL A 64 3.84 -16.62 -3.45
N HIS A 65 3.40 -16.18 -4.63
CA HIS A 65 4.25 -15.46 -5.57
C HIS A 65 4.80 -14.16 -4.95
N GLY A 66 6.06 -13.84 -5.20
CA GLY A 66 6.68 -12.60 -4.70
C GLY A 66 5.94 -11.33 -5.14
N GLY A 67 5.26 -11.36 -6.29
CA GLY A 67 4.39 -10.29 -6.76
C GLY A 67 3.25 -9.95 -5.79
N TYR A 68 2.71 -10.93 -5.05
CA TYR A 68 1.72 -10.67 -4.01
C TYR A 68 2.30 -9.78 -2.90
N ALA A 69 3.49 -10.14 -2.39
CA ALA A 69 4.17 -9.31 -1.40
C ALA A 69 4.54 -7.92 -1.95
N ALA A 70 4.88 -7.84 -3.25
CA ALA A 70 5.18 -6.56 -3.91
C ALA A 70 3.95 -5.65 -3.93
N VAL A 71 2.77 -6.17 -4.27
CA VAL A 71 1.51 -5.41 -4.24
C VAL A 71 1.22 -4.88 -2.83
N LEU A 72 1.35 -5.71 -1.80
CA LEU A 72 1.09 -5.29 -0.42
C LEU A 72 2.08 -4.21 0.05
N LEU A 73 3.36 -4.37 -0.26
CA LEU A 73 4.41 -3.40 0.10
C LEU A 73 4.24 -2.08 -0.65
N ASP A 74 4.02 -2.11 -1.96
CA ASP A 74 3.77 -0.91 -2.75
C ASP A 74 2.55 -0.16 -2.21
N THR A 75 1.45 -0.89 -1.96
CA THR A 75 0.22 -0.32 -1.42
C THR A 75 0.44 0.36 -0.07
N CYS A 76 1.08 -0.30 0.90
CA CYS A 76 1.25 0.30 2.23
C CYS A 76 2.25 1.47 2.22
N MET A 77 3.33 1.39 1.44
CA MET A 77 4.32 2.47 1.33
C MET A 77 3.74 3.70 0.63
N ALA A 78 3.07 3.51 -0.51
CA ALA A 78 2.41 4.61 -1.22
C ALA A 78 1.28 5.22 -0.39
N ALA A 79 0.47 4.41 0.29
CA ALA A 79 -0.57 4.88 1.19
C ALA A 79 -0.01 5.73 2.34
N ALA A 80 1.10 5.33 2.96
CA ALA A 80 1.75 6.12 3.98
C ALA A 80 2.19 7.49 3.44
N ILE A 81 2.79 7.52 2.24
CA ILE A 81 3.16 8.78 1.57
C ILE A 81 1.91 9.65 1.34
N VAL A 82 0.82 9.08 0.82
CA VAL A 82 -0.45 9.81 0.61
C VAL A 82 -0.94 10.49 1.88
N THR A 83 -0.85 9.83 3.05
CA THR A 83 -1.28 10.43 4.32
C THR A 83 -0.44 11.62 4.77
N SER A 84 0.74 11.80 4.17
CA SER A 84 1.68 12.90 4.46
C SER A 84 1.61 14.04 3.45
N LEU A 85 0.84 13.88 2.35
CA LEU A 85 0.72 14.89 1.31
C LEU A 85 -0.41 15.88 1.61
N GLU A 86 -0.19 17.12 1.15
CA GLU A 86 -1.25 18.12 1.12
C GLU A 86 -2.34 17.76 0.09
N PRO A 87 -3.58 18.25 0.27
CA PRO A 87 -4.64 18.06 -0.71
C PRO A 87 -4.23 18.51 -2.12
N GLY A 88 -4.65 17.75 -3.14
CA GLY A 88 -4.31 18.01 -4.54
C GLY A 88 -2.92 17.52 -4.95
N LEU A 89 -2.24 16.77 -4.07
CA LEU A 89 -1.00 16.07 -4.39
C LEU A 89 -1.23 14.55 -4.35
N SER A 90 -0.64 13.84 -5.33
CA SER A 90 -0.74 12.38 -5.43
C SER A 90 0.64 11.77 -5.72
N PRO A 91 1.03 10.68 -5.04
CA PRO A 91 2.26 9.99 -5.35
C PRO A 91 2.05 9.02 -6.51
N VAL A 92 3.05 8.91 -7.38
CA VAL A 92 3.16 7.84 -8.38
C VAL A 92 4.47 7.12 -8.14
N THR A 93 4.41 5.81 -7.92
CA THR A 93 5.59 4.98 -7.70
C THR A 93 6.49 5.00 -8.93
N LEU A 94 7.75 5.41 -8.75
CA LEU A 94 8.78 5.36 -9.77
C LEU A 94 9.55 4.05 -9.71
N GLU A 95 9.85 3.59 -8.50
CA GLU A 95 10.56 2.35 -8.25
C GLU A 95 10.29 1.86 -6.84
N TYR A 96 10.49 0.57 -6.61
CA TYR A 96 10.63 0.01 -5.28
C TYR A 96 11.67 -1.12 -5.30
N LYS A 97 12.35 -1.28 -4.17
CA LYS A 97 13.22 -2.41 -3.90
C LYS A 97 12.63 -3.26 -2.80
N ILE A 98 12.54 -4.57 -3.02
CA ILE A 98 11.99 -5.53 -2.06
C ILE A 98 13.01 -6.62 -1.76
N ASN A 99 13.12 -7.00 -0.48
CA ASN A 99 13.85 -8.15 -0.02
C ASN A 99 12.88 -9.12 0.66
N PHE A 100 12.90 -10.37 0.21
CA PHE A 100 12.07 -11.44 0.76
C PHE A 100 12.84 -12.19 1.83
N ALA A 101 12.32 -12.18 3.06
CA ALA A 101 12.97 -12.81 4.22
C ALA A 101 12.45 -14.22 4.48
N ARG A 102 11.16 -14.49 4.20
CA ARG A 102 10.51 -15.79 4.41
C ARG A 102 9.48 -16.07 3.33
N PRO A 103 9.33 -17.34 2.89
CA PRO A 103 8.24 -17.73 2.01
C PRO A 103 6.89 -17.63 2.73
N MET A 104 5.85 -17.39 1.94
CA MET A 104 4.45 -17.40 2.38
C MET A 104 3.70 -18.56 1.70
N SER A 105 2.65 -19.05 2.35
CA SER A 105 1.68 -20.00 1.83
C SER A 105 0.27 -19.62 2.28
N ALA A 106 -0.75 -20.31 1.80
CA ALA A 106 -2.13 -20.14 2.30
C ALA A 106 -2.23 -20.39 3.82
N GLY A 107 -1.33 -21.23 4.37
CA GLY A 107 -1.22 -21.48 5.82
C GLY A 107 -0.53 -20.37 6.61
N THR A 108 -0.01 -19.34 5.96
CA THR A 108 0.60 -18.17 6.65
C THR A 108 -0.45 -17.41 7.47
N GLY A 109 -1.72 -17.44 7.03
CA GLY A 109 -2.80 -16.68 7.66
C GLY A 109 -2.69 -15.18 7.36
N VAL A 110 -3.17 -14.36 8.28
CA VAL A 110 -3.15 -12.90 8.11
C VAL A 110 -1.71 -12.39 8.00
N VAL A 111 -1.46 -11.64 6.92
CA VAL A 111 -0.23 -10.87 6.71
C VAL A 111 -0.53 -9.41 6.99
N ARG A 112 0.32 -8.76 7.76
CA ARG A 112 0.23 -7.35 8.13
C ARG A 112 1.32 -6.56 7.40
N GLY A 113 0.90 -5.58 6.60
CA GLY A 113 1.78 -4.63 5.92
C GLY A 113 1.83 -3.31 6.68
N GLU A 114 3.03 -2.84 6.98
CA GLU A 114 3.26 -1.56 7.63
C GLU A 114 4.07 -0.67 6.71
N GLY A 115 3.47 0.44 6.26
CA GLY A 115 4.11 1.46 5.45
C GLY A 115 4.41 2.70 6.26
N LYS A 116 5.60 3.28 6.05
CA LYS A 116 6.04 4.51 6.73
C LYS A 116 6.68 5.46 5.73
N THR A 117 6.29 6.73 5.80
CA THR A 117 6.93 7.81 5.05
C THR A 117 8.26 8.16 5.71
N LEU A 118 9.32 8.20 4.92
CA LEU A 118 10.65 8.62 5.36
C LEU A 118 10.93 10.09 5.00
N HIS A 119 10.47 10.52 3.83
CA HIS A 119 10.70 11.86 3.32
C HIS A 119 9.60 12.29 2.37
N VAL A 120 9.21 13.55 2.44
CA VAL A 120 8.36 14.22 1.44
C VAL A 120 9.05 15.49 0.99
N GLY A 121 9.42 15.53 -0.28
CA GLY A 121 9.98 16.69 -0.95
C GLY A 121 8.99 17.30 -1.95
N ARG A 122 9.44 18.30 -2.70
CA ARG A 122 8.59 19.01 -3.66
C ARG A 122 8.18 18.14 -4.86
N GLN A 123 9.03 17.23 -5.30
CA GLN A 123 8.84 16.39 -6.50
C GLN A 123 8.96 14.90 -6.20
N THR A 124 9.56 14.51 -5.08
CA THR A 124 9.78 13.12 -4.71
C THR A 124 9.41 12.89 -3.26
N ALA A 125 8.92 11.70 -2.98
CA ALA A 125 8.70 11.19 -1.64
C ALA A 125 9.29 9.79 -1.52
N ILE A 126 9.77 9.44 -0.33
CA ILE A 126 10.41 8.16 -0.02
C ILE A 126 9.65 7.49 1.11
N GLY A 127 9.37 6.21 0.94
CA GLY A 127 8.73 5.37 1.95
C GLY A 127 9.51 4.08 2.19
N GLU A 128 9.27 3.49 3.35
CA GLU A 128 9.69 2.14 3.68
C GLU A 128 8.48 1.29 4.09
N GLY A 129 8.59 -0.02 3.94
CA GLY A 129 7.53 -0.94 4.34
C GLY A 129 8.06 -2.28 4.76
N ARG A 130 7.28 -2.98 5.58
CA ARG A 130 7.54 -4.35 5.98
C ARG A 130 6.26 -5.17 6.01
N LEU A 131 6.39 -6.45 5.66
CA LEU A 131 5.34 -7.45 5.82
C LEU A 131 5.68 -8.37 6.97
N LEU A 132 4.71 -8.60 7.84
CA LEU A 132 4.83 -9.43 9.03
C LEU A 132 3.75 -10.51 9.01
N ASP A 133 4.05 -11.68 9.54
CA ASP A 133 3.02 -12.68 9.85
C ASP A 133 2.32 -12.37 11.19
N ALA A 134 1.30 -13.15 11.53
CA ALA A 134 0.54 -13.01 12.78
C ALA A 134 1.40 -13.15 14.06
N LYS A 135 2.61 -13.68 13.95
CA LYS A 135 3.58 -13.79 15.06
C LYS A 135 4.61 -12.66 15.06
N GLY A 136 4.45 -11.65 14.19
CA GLY A 136 5.37 -10.53 14.04
C GLY A 136 6.69 -10.88 13.34
N ARG A 137 6.79 -12.05 12.69
CA ARG A 137 8.01 -12.44 11.97
C ARG A 137 8.06 -11.75 10.61
N LEU A 138 9.21 -11.18 10.26
CA LEU A 138 9.42 -10.52 8.98
C LEU A 138 9.28 -11.50 7.81
N LEU A 139 8.39 -11.20 6.88
CA LEU A 139 8.18 -11.92 5.62
C LEU A 139 8.92 -11.24 4.47
N ALA A 140 8.77 -9.94 4.35
CA ALA A 140 9.46 -9.11 3.38
C ALA A 140 9.56 -7.67 3.87
N HIS A 141 10.50 -6.91 3.32
CA HIS A 141 10.61 -5.47 3.54
C HIS A 141 11.07 -4.77 2.26
N GLY A 142 10.80 -3.47 2.17
CA GLY A 142 11.21 -2.69 1.02
C GLY A 142 11.24 -1.20 1.25
N THR A 143 11.73 -0.50 0.25
CA THR A 143 11.70 0.96 0.13
C THR A 143 11.11 1.34 -1.22
N THR A 144 10.50 2.51 -1.31
CA THR A 144 9.96 3.07 -2.55
C THR A 144 10.35 4.52 -2.71
N THR A 145 10.51 4.94 -3.98
CA THR A 145 10.56 6.35 -4.37
C THR A 145 9.35 6.65 -5.24
N CYS A 146 8.61 7.68 -4.86
CA CYS A 146 7.45 8.16 -5.59
C CYS A 146 7.72 9.55 -6.16
N HIS A 147 7.17 9.82 -7.35
CA HIS A 147 7.01 11.18 -7.86
C HIS A 147 5.75 11.80 -7.27
N VAL A 148 5.85 13.04 -6.80
CA VAL A 148 4.72 13.80 -6.26
C VAL A 148 4.12 14.63 -7.40
N LEU A 149 2.96 14.20 -7.89
CA LEU A 149 2.18 14.92 -8.90
C LEU A 149 1.27 15.95 -8.24
N ARG A 150 1.12 17.10 -8.91
CA ARG A 150 0.08 18.09 -8.58
C ARG A 150 -1.09 17.89 -9.52
N GLU A 151 -2.28 17.72 -8.98
CA GLU A 151 -3.49 17.61 -9.79
C GLU A 151 -3.71 18.89 -10.63
N GLY A 152 -4.13 18.70 -11.89
CA GLY A 152 -4.42 19.80 -12.81
C GLY A 152 -3.19 20.37 -13.56
N VAL A 153 -2.00 19.80 -13.42
CA VAL A 153 -0.82 20.08 -14.24
C VAL A 153 -0.53 18.87 -15.10
N SER A 154 -1.09 18.85 -16.32
CA SER A 154 -0.74 17.92 -17.40
C SER A 154 0.36 18.53 -18.28
#